data_82803992c45275599d05d45ab5421db7
#
_entry.id   82803992c45275599d05d45ab5421db7
#
_cell.length_a   1.000
_cell.length_b   1.000
_cell.length_c   1.000
_cell.angle_alpha   90.00
_cell.angle_beta   90.00
_cell.angle_gamma   90.00
#
_symmetry.space_group_name_H-M   'P 1'
#
loop_
_entity.id
_entity.type
_entity.pdbx_description
1 polymer ?
#
loop_
_entity_poly.entity_id
_entity_poly.type
_entity_poly.pdbx_seq_one_letter_code
_entity_poly.pdbx_strand_id
1 'polypeptide(L)'
;MPLANDRTYDCAEFKSAPLDAGAHESFGARDMKNLFRLLLGDRGERAAVRYLKKQRFRIIAKQYRNCYGEVDIIAQDGKTIVFVEVKTRTSTNEGQPFEAVDLRKQEKITRIALAWLKQYGRLEESSRFDVVSILWPDERGEPQIQHFRNAFEATGRGQFYS
;
A
#
# COMPACT_ATOMS: atom_id res chain seq x y z
N MET A 1 18.89 21.36 -31.35
CA MET A 1 19.18 19.99 -30.94
C MET A 1 18.06 19.52 -30.04
N PRO A 2 17.26 18.53 -30.42
CA PRO A 2 16.16 18.03 -29.60
C PRO A 2 16.70 16.97 -28.64
N LEU A 3 16.44 17.15 -27.33
CA LEU A 3 16.68 16.12 -26.32
C LEU A 3 15.57 15.07 -26.44
N ALA A 4 15.89 13.95 -27.08
CA ALA A 4 15.11 12.75 -27.08
C ALA A 4 15.26 12.03 -25.73
N ASN A 5 14.18 11.79 -25.05
CA ASN A 5 13.82 10.49 -24.47
C ASN A 5 12.54 10.63 -23.62
N ASP A 6 11.43 10.94 -24.29
CA ASP A 6 10.10 10.73 -23.74
C ASP A 6 9.73 9.25 -23.95
N ARG A 7 10.16 8.38 -23.04
CA ARG A 7 9.54 7.07 -22.87
C ARG A 7 8.30 7.25 -22.02
N THR A 8 7.22 7.62 -22.68
CA THR A 8 5.88 7.43 -22.15
C THR A 8 5.69 5.92 -21.89
N TYR A 9 5.82 5.53 -20.63
CA TYR A 9 5.42 4.19 -20.19
C TYR A 9 3.90 4.16 -20.21
N ASP A 10 3.36 3.67 -21.32
CA ASP A 10 1.95 3.42 -21.48
C ASP A 10 1.57 2.20 -20.63
N CYS A 11 0.87 2.44 -19.52
CA CYS A 11 0.32 1.41 -18.65
C CYS A 11 -1.00 0.81 -19.20
N ALA A 12 -1.31 0.97 -20.50
CA ALA A 12 -2.61 0.61 -21.07
C ALA A 12 -2.84 -0.89 -21.32
N GLU A 13 -1.85 -1.77 -21.08
CA GLU A 13 -2.02 -3.21 -21.32
C GLU A 13 -1.78 -4.09 -20.09
N PHE A 14 -2.55 -3.87 -19.03
CA PHE A 14 -2.72 -4.91 -18.02
C PHE A 14 -4.04 -5.64 -18.27
N LYS A 15 -4.02 -6.61 -19.21
CA LYS A 15 -5.12 -7.55 -19.42
C LYS A 15 -5.20 -8.48 -18.20
N SER A 16 -6.35 -8.47 -17.54
CA SER A 16 -6.74 -9.47 -16.56
C SER A 16 -6.62 -10.86 -17.17
N ALA A 17 -5.76 -11.72 -16.61
CA ALA A 17 -5.72 -13.12 -16.97
C ALA A 17 -7.02 -13.81 -16.53
N PRO A 18 -7.59 -14.72 -17.34
CA PRO A 18 -8.78 -15.46 -16.97
C PRO A 18 -8.45 -16.44 -15.84
N LEU A 19 -9.36 -16.54 -14.87
CA LEU A 19 -9.36 -17.59 -13.86
C LEU A 19 -9.62 -18.93 -14.55
N ASP A 20 -8.58 -19.75 -14.68
CA ASP A 20 -8.72 -21.12 -15.15
C ASP A 20 -9.33 -21.97 -14.03
N ALA A 21 -10.52 -22.49 -14.30
CA ALA A 21 -11.25 -23.37 -13.41
C ALA A 21 -10.87 -24.83 -13.75
N GLY A 22 -10.01 -25.41 -12.92
CA GLY A 22 -9.79 -26.85 -13.01
C GLY A 22 -8.53 -27.38 -12.35
N ALA A 23 -8.57 -27.67 -11.06
CA ALA A 23 -7.87 -28.81 -10.46
C ALA A 23 -8.35 -28.99 -9.01
N HIS A 24 -8.91 -30.11 -8.70
CA HIS A 24 -9.12 -30.62 -7.36
C HIS A 24 -7.75 -31.00 -6.76
N GLU A 25 -7.01 -30.01 -6.26
CA GLU A 25 -5.81 -30.26 -5.46
C GLU A 25 -6.19 -30.23 -3.99
N SER A 26 -5.70 -31.23 -3.25
CA SER A 26 -5.88 -31.35 -1.79
C SER A 26 -5.36 -30.09 -1.09
N PHE A 27 -6.24 -29.38 -0.41
CA PHE A 27 -5.94 -28.16 0.33
C PHE A 27 -4.94 -28.49 1.47
N GLY A 28 -3.67 -28.18 1.27
CA GLY A 28 -2.58 -28.52 2.17
C GLY A 28 -2.36 -27.49 3.29
N ALA A 29 -1.57 -27.84 4.31
CA ALA A 29 -1.24 -26.94 5.42
C ALA A 29 -0.58 -25.61 4.96
N ARG A 30 0.09 -25.60 3.80
CA ARG A 30 0.68 -24.41 3.18
C ARG A 30 -0.39 -23.47 2.65
N ASP A 31 -1.45 -24.03 2.07
CA ASP A 31 -2.58 -23.26 1.52
C ASP A 31 -3.41 -22.64 2.64
N MET A 32 -3.57 -23.35 3.76
CA MET A 32 -4.20 -22.81 4.98
C MET A 32 -3.44 -21.61 5.53
N LYS A 33 -2.10 -21.66 5.58
CA LYS A 33 -1.28 -20.52 6.03
C LYS A 33 -1.38 -19.33 5.09
N ASN A 34 -1.41 -19.56 3.78
CA ASN A 34 -1.56 -18.50 2.78
C ASN A 34 -2.96 -17.88 2.87
N LEU A 35 -4.00 -18.69 2.99
CA LEU A 35 -5.37 -18.19 3.19
C LEU A 35 -5.50 -17.38 4.49
N PHE A 36 -4.91 -17.86 5.59
CA PHE A 36 -4.91 -17.11 6.85
C PHE A 36 -4.21 -15.76 6.74
N ARG A 37 -3.05 -15.69 6.06
CA ARG A 37 -2.35 -14.43 5.79
C ARG A 37 -3.19 -13.46 4.96
N LEU A 38 -3.88 -13.97 3.94
CA LEU A 38 -4.75 -13.17 3.07
C LEU A 38 -5.92 -12.59 3.86
N LEU A 39 -6.61 -13.42 4.64
CA LEU A 39 -7.74 -13.01 5.48
C LEU A 39 -7.31 -12.00 6.56
N LEU A 40 -6.14 -12.21 7.17
CA LEU A 40 -5.58 -11.31 8.16
C LEU A 40 -5.22 -9.96 7.54
N GLY A 41 -4.62 -9.95 6.33
CA GLY A 41 -4.32 -8.74 5.58
C GLY A 41 -5.58 -7.93 5.28
N ASP A 42 -6.60 -8.55 4.71
CA ASP A 42 -7.88 -7.92 4.40
C ASP A 42 -8.61 -7.38 5.65
N ARG A 43 -8.55 -8.12 6.78
CA ARG A 43 -9.07 -7.66 8.07
C ARG A 43 -8.29 -6.44 8.57
N GLY A 44 -6.97 -6.45 8.42
CA GLY A 44 -6.10 -5.33 8.79
C GLY A 44 -6.38 -4.08 7.98
N GLU A 45 -6.47 -4.20 6.66
CA GLU A 45 -6.79 -3.06 5.79
C GLU A 45 -8.17 -2.45 6.13
N ARG A 46 -9.16 -3.29 6.39
CA ARG A 46 -10.48 -2.80 6.85
C ARG A 46 -10.40 -2.04 8.17
N ALA A 47 -9.58 -2.51 9.12
CA ALA A 47 -9.35 -1.82 10.38
C ALA A 47 -8.61 -0.49 10.16
N ALA A 48 -7.57 -0.47 9.30
CA ALA A 48 -6.85 0.75 8.92
C ALA A 48 -7.80 1.80 8.29
N VAL A 49 -8.65 1.39 7.34
CA VAL A 49 -9.65 2.28 6.73
C VAL A 49 -10.59 2.88 7.76
N ARG A 50 -11.12 2.07 8.69
CA ARG A 50 -11.99 2.58 9.77
C ARG A 50 -11.26 3.57 10.67
N TYR A 51 -10.02 3.25 11.04
CA TYR A 51 -9.16 4.13 11.83
C TYR A 51 -8.93 5.46 11.13
N LEU A 52 -8.45 5.45 9.87
CA LEU A 52 -8.18 6.66 9.09
C LEU A 52 -9.42 7.54 8.94
N LYS A 53 -10.59 6.94 8.69
CA LYS A 53 -11.87 7.69 8.66
C LYS A 53 -12.19 8.35 9.99
N LYS A 54 -11.96 7.69 11.13
CA LYS A 54 -12.11 8.29 12.47
C LYS A 54 -11.15 9.46 12.67
N GLN A 55 -9.95 9.40 12.06
CA GLN A 55 -8.97 10.50 12.04
C GLN A 55 -9.27 11.57 10.97
N ARG A 56 -10.46 11.55 10.36
CA ARG A 56 -10.96 12.49 9.35
C ARG A 56 -10.21 12.44 8.00
N PHE A 57 -9.50 11.35 7.71
CA PHE A 57 -8.97 11.12 6.37
C PHE A 57 -10.10 10.79 5.39
N ARG A 58 -10.03 11.38 4.20
CA ARG A 58 -10.88 10.99 3.08
C ARG A 58 -10.19 9.86 2.30
N ILE A 59 -10.76 8.67 2.29
CA ILE A 59 -10.24 7.54 1.51
C ILE A 59 -10.52 7.79 0.03
N ILE A 60 -9.48 7.75 -0.80
CA ILE A 60 -9.55 7.95 -2.26
C ILE A 60 -9.60 6.59 -2.97
N ALA A 61 -8.67 5.70 -2.63
CA ALA A 61 -8.61 4.36 -3.19
C ALA A 61 -8.16 3.34 -2.15
N LYS A 62 -8.47 2.07 -2.40
CA LYS A 62 -8.00 0.91 -1.64
C LYS A 62 -7.41 -0.09 -2.61
N GLN A 63 -6.33 -0.78 -2.21
CA GLN A 63 -5.66 -1.80 -3.02
C GLN A 63 -5.40 -1.31 -4.46
N TYR A 64 -4.87 -0.07 -4.57
CA TYR A 64 -4.57 0.50 -5.87
C TYR A 64 -3.37 -0.19 -6.49
N ARG A 65 -3.54 -0.65 -7.73
CA ARG A 65 -2.51 -1.38 -8.49
C ARG A 65 -2.19 -0.67 -9.79
N ASN A 66 -0.90 -0.68 -10.14
CA ASN A 66 -0.41 -0.30 -11.45
C ASN A 66 0.79 -1.17 -11.85
N CYS A 67 1.46 -0.86 -12.97
CA CYS A 67 2.61 -1.62 -13.46
C CYS A 67 3.80 -1.69 -12.48
N TYR A 68 3.87 -0.79 -11.49
CA TYR A 68 4.92 -0.80 -10.46
C TYR A 68 4.54 -1.63 -9.23
N GLY A 69 3.27 -2.00 -9.07
CA GLY A 69 2.78 -2.83 -7.98
C GLY A 69 1.52 -2.29 -7.32
N GLU A 70 1.44 -2.43 -6.00
CA GLU A 70 0.26 -2.14 -5.21
C GLU A 70 0.59 -1.27 -4.00
N VAL A 71 -0.34 -0.36 -3.65
CA VAL A 71 -0.40 0.39 -2.39
C VAL A 71 -1.77 0.12 -1.74
N ASP A 72 -1.76 -0.11 -0.42
CA ASP A 72 -2.94 -0.60 0.29
C ASP A 72 -4.06 0.45 0.35
N ILE A 73 -3.71 1.71 0.67
CA ILE A 73 -4.70 2.79 0.78
C ILE A 73 -4.10 4.08 0.21
N ILE A 74 -4.89 4.80 -0.60
CA ILE A 74 -4.63 6.19 -0.97
C ILE A 74 -5.71 7.03 -0.27
N ALA A 75 -5.28 8.01 0.51
CA ALA A 75 -6.18 8.87 1.27
C ALA A 75 -5.79 10.34 1.13
N GLN A 76 -6.62 11.22 1.65
CA GLN A 76 -6.35 12.65 1.75
C GLN A 76 -6.52 13.10 3.20
N ASP A 77 -5.52 13.81 3.72
CA ASP A 77 -5.49 14.46 5.02
C ASP A 77 -5.40 15.97 4.81
N GLY A 78 -6.52 16.67 4.94
CA GLY A 78 -6.60 18.08 4.55
C GLY A 78 -6.29 18.30 3.07
N LYS A 79 -5.15 18.94 2.77
CA LYS A 79 -4.67 19.17 1.39
C LYS A 79 -3.59 18.17 0.94
N THR A 80 -3.16 17.25 1.82
CA THR A 80 -2.07 16.32 1.55
C THR A 80 -2.59 14.98 1.08
N ILE A 81 -2.05 14.44 -0.02
CA ILE A 81 -2.28 13.08 -0.47
C ILE A 81 -1.40 12.14 0.33
N VAL A 82 -2.00 11.08 0.85
CA VAL A 82 -1.32 10.13 1.73
C VAL A 82 -1.38 8.74 1.12
N PHE A 83 -0.20 8.17 0.85
CA PHE A 83 -0.03 6.78 0.44
C PHE A 83 0.26 5.95 1.68
N VAL A 84 -0.62 5.00 1.99
CA VAL A 84 -0.58 4.26 3.25
C VAL A 84 -0.27 2.80 2.99
N GLU A 85 0.76 2.30 3.65
CA GLU A 85 1.07 0.87 3.76
C GLU A 85 0.49 0.33 5.07
N VAL A 86 -0.20 -0.81 5.01
CA VAL A 86 -0.81 -1.46 6.18
C VAL A 86 0.00 -2.69 6.55
N LYS A 87 0.45 -2.75 7.80
CA LYS A 87 1.19 -3.90 8.36
C LYS A 87 0.35 -4.57 9.43
N THR A 88 -0.15 -5.76 9.14
CA THR A 88 -0.93 -6.56 10.09
C THR A 88 -0.03 -7.63 10.73
N ARG A 89 -0.11 -7.75 12.05
CA ARG A 89 0.70 -8.67 12.85
C ARG A 89 -0.18 -9.36 13.90
N THR A 90 0.25 -10.55 14.29
CA THR A 90 -0.37 -11.34 15.37
C THR A 90 0.51 -11.42 16.61
N SER A 91 1.77 -10.97 16.53
CA SER A 91 2.68 -10.95 17.67
C SER A 91 3.58 -9.70 17.64
N THR A 92 4.11 -9.36 18.81
CA THR A 92 5.04 -8.22 19.00
C THR A 92 6.49 -8.57 18.63
N ASN A 93 6.80 -9.83 18.36
CA ASN A 93 8.18 -10.32 18.16
C ASN A 93 8.74 -10.00 16.74
N GLU A 94 8.03 -9.28 15.91
CA GLU A 94 8.40 -9.02 14.51
C GLU A 94 9.07 -7.65 14.28
N GLY A 95 9.87 -7.14 15.20
CA GLY A 95 10.60 -5.87 15.09
C GLY A 95 9.69 -4.62 15.12
N GLN A 96 10.26 -3.43 14.91
CA GLN A 96 9.47 -2.19 14.85
C GLN A 96 8.66 -2.11 13.54
N PRO A 97 7.40 -1.64 13.56
CA PRO A 97 6.52 -1.60 12.38
C PRO A 97 7.06 -0.78 11.21
N PHE A 98 7.82 0.29 11.46
CA PHE A 98 8.40 1.14 10.41
C PHE A 98 9.64 0.49 9.76
N GLU A 99 10.39 -0.37 10.47
CA GLU A 99 11.52 -1.14 9.92
C GLU A 99 11.05 -2.21 8.92
N ALA A 100 9.75 -2.55 8.95
CA ALA A 100 9.17 -3.54 8.05
C ALA A 100 8.93 -3.03 6.61
N VAL A 101 9.15 -1.73 6.34
CA VAL A 101 9.12 -1.17 4.99
C VAL A 101 10.55 -0.97 4.51
N ASP A 102 11.15 -2.02 3.96
CA ASP A 102 12.51 -1.98 3.43
C ASP A 102 12.64 -0.98 2.26
N LEU A 103 13.86 -0.59 1.93
CA LEU A 103 14.16 0.38 0.86
C LEU A 103 13.54 -0.02 -0.48
N ARG A 104 13.54 -1.31 -0.83
CA ARG A 104 12.94 -1.82 -2.07
C ARG A 104 11.43 -1.56 -2.10
N LYS A 105 10.75 -1.78 -0.97
CA LYS A 105 9.30 -1.51 -0.85
C LYS A 105 9.03 -0.01 -0.89
N GLN A 106 9.85 0.82 -0.23
CA GLN A 106 9.76 2.28 -0.28
C GLN A 106 9.90 2.81 -1.71
N GLU A 107 10.90 2.34 -2.47
CA GLU A 107 11.06 2.70 -3.89
C GLU A 107 9.84 2.30 -4.73
N LYS A 108 9.30 1.10 -4.49
CA LYS A 108 8.12 0.62 -5.19
C LYS A 108 6.92 1.51 -4.91
N ILE A 109 6.64 1.82 -3.64
CA ILE A 109 5.53 2.70 -3.24
C ILE A 109 5.73 4.11 -3.82
N THR A 110 6.96 4.65 -3.80
CA THR A 110 7.29 5.95 -4.41
C THR A 110 6.96 5.99 -5.89
N ARG A 111 7.32 4.94 -6.67
CA ARG A 111 7.00 4.86 -8.10
C ARG A 111 5.48 4.77 -8.35
N ILE A 112 4.78 4.00 -7.52
CA ILE A 112 3.30 3.91 -7.60
C ILE A 112 2.67 5.27 -7.35
N ALA A 113 3.12 5.98 -6.31
CA ALA A 113 2.63 7.29 -5.92
C ALA A 113 2.84 8.32 -7.04
N LEU A 114 4.07 8.38 -7.62
CA LEU A 114 4.38 9.28 -8.72
C LEU A 114 3.49 9.02 -9.93
N ALA A 115 3.33 7.77 -10.32
CA ALA A 115 2.47 7.39 -11.45
C ALA A 115 1.00 7.78 -11.18
N TRP A 116 0.51 7.58 -9.96
CA TRP A 116 -0.83 7.97 -9.56
C TRP A 116 -1.02 9.48 -9.60
N LEU A 117 -0.11 10.26 -8.99
CA LEU A 117 -0.16 11.72 -8.99
C LEU A 117 -0.13 12.29 -10.41
N LYS A 118 0.74 11.74 -11.29
CA LYS A 118 0.81 12.13 -12.71
C LYS A 118 -0.50 11.82 -13.44
N GLN A 119 -1.04 10.62 -13.25
CA GLN A 119 -2.29 10.18 -13.90
C GLN A 119 -3.48 11.07 -13.56
N TYR A 120 -3.56 11.54 -12.32
CA TYR A 120 -4.68 12.35 -11.84
C TYR A 120 -4.39 13.85 -11.83
N GLY A 121 -3.28 14.30 -12.44
CA GLY A 121 -2.92 15.71 -12.55
C GLY A 121 -2.67 16.40 -11.21
N ARG A 122 -2.12 15.65 -10.22
CA ARG A 122 -1.96 16.10 -8.83
C ARG A 122 -0.48 16.17 -8.39
N LEU A 123 0.46 16.32 -9.33
CA LEU A 123 1.90 16.37 -9.04
C LEU A 123 2.30 17.55 -8.16
N GLU A 124 1.56 18.67 -8.24
CA GLU A 124 1.81 19.89 -7.45
C GLU A 124 1.22 19.82 -6.04
N GLU A 125 0.49 18.76 -5.71
CA GLU A 125 -0.07 18.59 -4.37
C GLU A 125 0.92 17.97 -3.41
N SER A 126 0.91 18.46 -2.16
CA SER A 126 1.69 17.83 -1.10
C SER A 126 1.34 16.35 -0.96
N SER A 127 2.35 15.52 -0.84
CA SER A 127 2.15 14.08 -0.62
C SER A 127 3.10 13.55 0.45
N ARG A 128 2.72 12.45 1.12
CA ARG A 128 3.55 11.76 2.11
C ARG A 128 3.24 10.27 2.14
N PHE A 129 4.12 9.52 2.78
CA PHE A 129 4.02 8.08 2.97
C PHE A 129 3.81 7.74 4.44
N ASP A 130 2.70 7.09 4.75
CA ASP A 130 2.34 6.69 6.09
C ASP A 130 2.36 5.17 6.22
N VAL A 131 2.65 4.66 7.42
CA VAL A 131 2.52 3.25 7.77
C VAL A 131 1.48 3.11 8.88
N VAL A 132 0.52 2.21 8.69
CA VAL A 132 -0.45 1.85 9.73
C VAL A 132 -0.18 0.42 10.17
N SER A 133 0.34 0.25 11.37
CA SER A 133 0.56 -1.04 12.00
C SER A 133 -0.68 -1.46 12.79
N ILE A 134 -1.10 -2.70 12.56
CA ILE A 134 -2.26 -3.30 13.21
C ILE A 134 -1.82 -4.60 13.88
N LEU A 135 -1.84 -4.62 15.19
CA LEU A 135 -1.52 -5.78 16.01
C LEU A 135 -2.82 -6.38 16.55
N TRP A 136 -3.03 -7.66 16.28
CA TRP A 136 -4.11 -8.46 16.85
C TRP A 136 -3.52 -9.37 17.92
N PRO A 137 -3.46 -8.92 19.19
CA PRO A 137 -2.90 -9.74 20.27
C PRO A 137 -3.78 -10.97 20.58
N ASP A 138 -5.06 -10.85 20.26
CA ASP A 138 -6.05 -11.92 20.37
C ASP A 138 -6.94 -11.91 19.11
N GLU A 139 -7.28 -13.09 18.58
CA GLU A 139 -8.09 -13.25 17.37
C GLU A 139 -9.47 -12.60 17.47
N ARG A 140 -10.04 -12.52 18.67
CA ARG A 140 -11.37 -11.98 18.96
C ARG A 140 -11.35 -10.59 19.58
N GLY A 141 -10.16 -10.09 19.92
CA GLY A 141 -9.96 -8.80 20.56
C GLY A 141 -10.00 -7.61 19.61
N GLU A 142 -9.98 -6.42 20.19
CA GLU A 142 -9.80 -5.17 19.43
C GLU A 142 -8.33 -5.05 18.98
N PRO A 143 -8.07 -4.57 17.76
CA PRO A 143 -6.70 -4.36 17.30
C PRO A 143 -6.04 -3.19 17.99
N GLN A 144 -4.77 -3.33 18.30
CA GLN A 144 -3.92 -2.20 18.63
C GLN A 144 -3.44 -1.56 17.33
N ILE A 145 -3.72 -0.27 17.15
CA ILE A 145 -3.37 0.46 15.92
C ILE A 145 -2.34 1.50 16.25
N GLN A 146 -1.24 1.50 15.50
CA GLN A 146 -0.20 2.51 15.55
C GLN A 146 -0.03 3.13 14.17
N HIS A 147 -0.10 4.47 14.08
CA HIS A 147 0.01 5.21 12.84
C HIS A 147 1.31 6.01 12.83
N PHE A 148 2.19 5.68 11.90
CA PHE A 148 3.44 6.38 11.64
C PHE A 148 3.21 7.31 10.45
N ARG A 149 3.04 8.61 10.75
CA ARG A 149 2.91 9.63 9.73
C ARG A 149 4.29 9.98 9.18
N ASN A 150 4.39 10.20 7.87
CA ASN A 150 5.64 10.48 7.18
C ASN A 150 6.73 9.46 7.53
N ALA A 151 6.38 8.17 7.42
CA ALA A 151 7.21 7.06 7.87
C ALA A 151 8.51 6.92 7.07
N PHE A 152 8.55 7.42 5.84
CA PHE A 152 9.73 7.49 4.98
C PHE A 152 9.57 8.57 3.92
N GLU A 153 10.70 9.07 3.42
CA GLU A 153 10.76 10.02 2.33
C GLU A 153 10.67 9.32 0.96
N ALA A 154 10.28 10.09 -0.07
CA ALA A 154 10.30 9.58 -1.44
C ALA A 154 11.70 9.11 -1.81
N THR A 155 11.82 7.88 -2.29
CA THR A 155 13.10 7.26 -2.66
C THR A 155 13.18 7.04 -4.17
N GLY A 156 14.42 7.07 -4.75
CA GLY A 156 14.67 6.84 -6.16
C GLY A 156 15.07 8.08 -6.94
N ARG A 157 15.35 7.93 -8.25
CA ARG A 157 15.76 9.03 -9.15
C ARG A 157 14.59 9.93 -9.54
N GLY A 158 13.99 10.58 -8.59
CA GLY A 158 12.87 11.50 -8.77
C GLY A 158 12.55 12.09 -7.42
N GLN A 159 13.49 12.86 -6.86
CA GLN A 159 13.18 13.68 -5.69
C GLN A 159 12.06 14.62 -6.09
N PHE A 160 10.91 14.48 -5.45
CA PHE A 160 9.88 15.48 -5.49
C PHE A 160 10.45 16.74 -4.86
N TYR A 161 10.53 17.80 -5.63
CA TYR A 161 10.83 19.12 -5.09
C TYR A 161 9.68 19.52 -4.16
N SER A 162 9.99 19.72 -2.88
CA SER A 162 9.11 20.38 -1.91
C SER A 162 9.15 21.88 -2.10
#